data_655719d70c4f0ce28cc49837ff7cd4fe
#
_entry.id   655719d70c4f0ce28cc49837ff7cd4fe
#
_cell.length_a   1.000
_cell.length_b   1.000
_cell.length_c   1.000
_cell.angle_alpha   90.00
_cell.angle_beta   90.00
_cell.angle_gamma   90.00
#
_symmetry.space_group_name_H-M   'P 1'
#
loop_
_entity.id
_entity.type
_entity.pdbx_description
1 polymer ?
#
loop_
_entity_poly.entity_id
_entity_poly.type
_entity_poly.pdbx_seq_one_letter_code
_entity_poly.pdbx_strand_id
1 'polypeptide(L)'
;MKLTDIKNGNLSAEWAEKGYELPKFDVEAVKAKTHAEPTWVHFGAGNIFRAFPAAILNEALNSGKYDRGVIVAESFDYEIIDKAYQPYDNLSLLVCLKSTGDIEKKVIASVTESLKADYSFGADWARLVEIFQAPSLQMISFTITEKGYGVAPADLERGLTPVLAMGKVTALLYERFKAGKLPLTVQSMDNCSHNGDKVKAAVFAYASKWVEQGLVPAEFLAYVKDETKITFPWSMIDKITPRPDAKVQKMLADDGFEDNYTIVTEKHTFTAPFVNAEETQYLCIEDHYTNGRPPLELGGVLYCDRETVDKIEKMKVCTCLNPLHTAMSIYGCMLGYTLISAEMADEDLRSFIQKIGYIEAMPVVVDPGVLNPYEFIGAVINRRLPNPFMPDAPQRIATDTSQKLAIRFGETIKAYEERGLDKSNLVLIPLVLAGYARYLKGIDDNGQPFEISTDPLLAELQAIVAPLKVEAGEQDFSCLKALYSRTDVFGVDLYAVGLGEKIESMAKELFAGPGAVRATLHKYVKAR
;
A
#
# COMPACT_ATOMS: atom_id res chain seq x y z
N MET A 1 -9.18 2.00 -31.34
CA MET A 1 -8.30 2.91 -30.57
C MET A 1 -7.15 2.13 -29.96
N LYS A 2 -5.90 2.54 -30.22
CA LYS A 2 -4.66 1.96 -29.65
C LYS A 2 -3.82 3.04 -28.98
N LEU A 3 -3.06 2.70 -27.96
CA LEU A 3 -2.14 3.65 -27.33
C LEU A 3 -1.15 4.24 -28.34
N THR A 4 -0.67 3.43 -29.29
CA THR A 4 0.25 3.86 -30.34
C THR A 4 -0.34 4.90 -31.33
N ASP A 5 -1.68 5.00 -31.41
CA ASP A 5 -2.33 6.04 -32.24
C ASP A 5 -2.02 7.44 -31.73
N ILE A 6 -1.83 7.58 -30.41
CA ILE A 6 -1.52 8.84 -29.72
C ILE A 6 -0.14 9.35 -30.16
N LYS A 7 0.86 8.49 -30.22
CA LYS A 7 2.20 8.81 -30.72
C LYS A 7 2.18 9.35 -32.16
N ASN A 8 1.33 8.73 -32.99
CA ASN A 8 1.27 9.06 -34.41
C ASN A 8 0.42 10.32 -34.71
N GLY A 9 -0.13 10.97 -33.67
CA GLY A 9 -1.05 12.10 -33.82
C GLY A 9 -2.40 11.74 -34.44
N ASN A 10 -2.71 10.46 -34.55
CA ASN A 10 -3.95 9.93 -35.13
C ASN A 10 -5.09 9.93 -34.10
N LEU A 11 -5.36 11.09 -33.54
CA LEU A 11 -6.40 11.28 -32.54
C LEU A 11 -7.76 11.41 -33.24
N SER A 12 -8.51 10.33 -33.30
CA SER A 12 -9.91 10.38 -33.75
C SER A 12 -10.80 11.04 -32.68
N ALA A 13 -11.90 11.65 -33.11
CA ALA A 13 -12.91 12.19 -32.18
C ALA A 13 -13.46 11.12 -31.21
N GLU A 14 -13.36 9.86 -31.60
CA GLU A 14 -13.79 8.70 -30.85
C GLU A 14 -13.21 8.63 -29.43
N TRP A 15 -11.92 9.03 -29.22
CA TRP A 15 -11.31 9.08 -27.90
C TRP A 15 -12.10 9.96 -26.93
N ALA A 16 -12.46 11.17 -27.37
CA ALA A 16 -13.24 12.09 -26.55
C ALA A 16 -14.69 11.65 -26.40
N GLU A 17 -15.32 11.14 -27.48
CA GLU A 17 -16.71 10.64 -27.47
C GLU A 17 -16.90 9.47 -26.50
N LYS A 18 -15.87 8.61 -26.36
CA LYS A 18 -15.85 7.49 -25.42
C LYS A 18 -15.33 7.87 -24.02
N GLY A 19 -15.04 9.17 -23.78
CA GLY A 19 -14.64 9.68 -22.47
C GLY A 19 -13.22 9.33 -22.05
N TYR A 20 -12.30 9.17 -23.01
CA TYR A 20 -10.87 9.02 -22.71
C TYR A 20 -10.21 10.38 -22.55
N GLU A 21 -9.57 10.61 -21.41
CA GLU A 21 -8.75 11.79 -21.19
C GLU A 21 -7.37 11.58 -21.79
N LEU A 22 -6.98 12.47 -22.72
CA LEU A 22 -5.67 12.45 -23.39
C LEU A 22 -4.69 13.43 -22.71
N PRO A 23 -3.36 13.22 -22.87
CA PRO A 23 -2.36 14.17 -22.40
C PRO A 23 -2.58 15.55 -23.01
N LYS A 24 -2.41 16.60 -22.19
CA LYS A 24 -2.55 18.01 -22.60
C LYS A 24 -1.22 18.68 -22.89
N PHE A 25 -0.12 17.92 -22.92
CA PHE A 25 1.23 18.39 -23.17
C PHE A 25 1.82 17.70 -24.41
N ASP A 26 2.86 18.31 -24.97
CA ASP A 26 3.63 17.71 -26.07
C ASP A 26 4.51 16.58 -25.53
N VAL A 27 4.10 15.34 -25.79
CA VAL A 27 4.73 14.12 -25.27
C VAL A 27 6.16 13.99 -25.81
N GLU A 28 6.39 14.27 -27.08
CA GLU A 28 7.72 14.15 -27.69
C GLU A 28 8.69 15.23 -27.18
N ALA A 29 8.20 16.45 -26.96
CA ALA A 29 8.99 17.50 -26.35
C ALA A 29 9.40 17.15 -24.90
N VAL A 30 8.48 16.58 -24.12
CA VAL A 30 8.77 16.12 -22.74
C VAL A 30 9.78 14.97 -22.75
N LYS A 31 9.66 14.00 -23.68
CA LYS A 31 10.64 12.92 -23.85
C LYS A 31 12.03 13.47 -24.15
N ALA A 32 12.14 14.35 -25.15
CA ALA A 32 13.43 14.93 -25.55
C ALA A 32 14.10 15.70 -24.41
N LYS A 33 13.33 16.52 -23.69
CA LYS A 33 13.85 17.26 -22.52
C LYS A 33 14.27 16.34 -21.38
N THR A 34 13.49 15.31 -21.08
CA THR A 34 13.81 14.35 -20.02
C THR A 34 15.04 13.53 -20.35
N HIS A 35 15.21 13.16 -21.64
CA HIS A 35 16.40 12.44 -22.08
C HIS A 35 17.67 13.28 -21.90
N ALA A 36 17.61 14.57 -22.23
CA ALA A 36 18.74 15.50 -22.10
C ALA A 36 19.03 15.88 -20.65
N GLU A 37 17.99 16.08 -19.84
CA GLU A 37 18.07 16.55 -18.47
C GLU A 37 17.15 15.71 -17.56
N PRO A 38 17.53 14.45 -17.23
CA PRO A 38 16.73 13.59 -16.38
C PRO A 38 16.63 14.15 -14.95
N THR A 39 15.42 14.16 -14.40
CA THR A 39 15.17 14.66 -13.04
C THR A 39 14.69 13.59 -12.09
N TRP A 40 14.07 12.52 -12.60
CA TRP A 40 13.47 11.47 -11.78
C TRP A 40 13.60 10.10 -12.44
N VAL A 41 14.16 9.13 -11.68
CA VAL A 41 14.12 7.70 -12.02
C VAL A 41 13.27 6.97 -10.97
N HIS A 42 12.36 6.11 -11.43
CA HIS A 42 11.56 5.27 -10.56
C HIS A 42 11.91 3.79 -10.75
N PHE A 43 12.20 3.09 -9.65
CA PHE A 43 12.47 1.65 -9.64
C PHE A 43 11.21 0.87 -9.30
N GLY A 44 10.84 -0.08 -10.17
CA GLY A 44 9.62 -0.87 -10.08
C GLY A 44 8.58 -0.45 -11.11
N ALA A 45 8.50 -1.21 -12.20
CA ALA A 45 7.61 -0.91 -13.34
C ALA A 45 6.21 -1.52 -13.20
N GLY A 46 5.78 -1.80 -11.97
CA GLY A 46 4.51 -2.46 -11.67
C GLY A 46 3.27 -1.58 -11.84
N ASN A 47 2.11 -2.17 -11.56
CA ASN A 47 0.81 -1.49 -11.71
C ASN A 47 0.69 -0.25 -10.83
N ILE A 48 1.17 -0.32 -9.58
CA ILE A 48 1.07 0.82 -8.66
C ILE A 48 1.84 2.05 -9.17
N PHE A 49 3.02 1.88 -9.77
CA PHE A 49 3.77 2.98 -10.35
C PHE A 49 2.99 3.68 -11.46
N ARG A 50 2.49 2.92 -12.44
CA ARG A 50 1.73 3.48 -13.57
C ARG A 50 0.44 4.16 -13.15
N ALA A 51 -0.26 3.54 -12.18
CA ALA A 51 -1.56 4.01 -11.71
C ALA A 51 -1.47 5.20 -10.74
N PHE A 52 -0.32 5.45 -10.13
CA PHE A 52 -0.24 6.45 -9.09
C PHE A 52 0.95 7.42 -9.26
N PRO A 53 2.22 7.11 -8.98
CA PRO A 53 3.30 8.08 -9.16
C PRO A 53 3.39 8.66 -10.58
N ALA A 54 3.29 7.82 -11.61
CA ALA A 54 3.28 8.28 -12.99
C ALA A 54 2.04 9.11 -13.34
N ALA A 55 0.87 8.72 -12.82
CA ALA A 55 -0.37 9.47 -13.02
C ALA A 55 -0.31 10.85 -12.34
N ILE A 56 0.27 10.95 -11.15
CA ILE A 56 0.51 12.23 -10.46
C ILE A 56 1.39 13.15 -11.33
N LEU A 57 2.49 12.62 -11.85
CA LEU A 57 3.37 13.40 -12.72
C LEU A 57 2.67 13.82 -14.01
N ASN A 58 1.80 12.97 -14.55
CA ASN A 58 0.99 13.30 -15.74
C ASN A 58 0.11 14.54 -15.49
N GLU A 59 -0.47 14.67 -14.28
CA GLU A 59 -1.22 15.88 -13.91
C GLU A 59 -0.32 17.11 -13.80
N ALA A 60 0.89 16.95 -13.24
CA ALA A 60 1.86 18.06 -13.19
C ALA A 60 2.24 18.54 -14.60
N LEU A 61 2.44 17.62 -15.54
CA LEU A 61 2.68 17.93 -16.95
C LEU A 61 1.46 18.59 -17.62
N ASN A 62 0.25 18.05 -17.37
CA ASN A 62 -1.01 18.61 -17.88
C ASN A 62 -1.27 20.05 -17.40
N SER A 63 -0.71 20.43 -16.24
CA SER A 63 -0.81 21.81 -15.72
C SER A 63 -0.02 22.84 -16.55
N GLY A 64 0.90 22.39 -17.40
CA GLY A 64 1.83 23.24 -18.15
C GLY A 64 2.93 23.91 -17.31
N LYS A 65 3.03 23.58 -16.02
CA LYS A 65 4.02 24.16 -15.09
C LYS A 65 5.27 23.31 -14.93
N TYR A 66 5.31 22.14 -15.56
CA TYR A 66 6.43 21.22 -15.56
C TYR A 66 6.59 20.57 -16.92
N ASP A 67 7.80 20.17 -17.28
CA ASP A 67 8.13 19.74 -18.65
C ASP A 67 9.16 18.58 -18.70
N ARG A 68 9.34 17.85 -17.58
CA ARG A 68 10.16 16.63 -17.50
C ARG A 68 9.28 15.46 -17.10
N GLY A 69 9.46 14.33 -17.75
CA GLY A 69 8.82 13.07 -17.39
C GLY A 69 9.61 12.28 -16.36
N VAL A 70 9.22 11.03 -16.18
CA VAL A 70 9.90 10.05 -15.33
C VAL A 70 10.49 8.93 -16.18
N ILE A 71 11.66 8.45 -15.79
CA ILE A 71 12.32 7.26 -16.34
C ILE A 71 12.00 6.10 -15.41
N VAL A 72 11.44 5.01 -15.93
CA VAL A 72 11.19 3.82 -15.13
C VAL A 72 12.29 2.78 -15.31
N ALA A 73 12.74 2.19 -14.22
CA ALA A 73 13.74 1.15 -14.21
C ALA A 73 13.19 -0.11 -13.51
N GLU A 74 13.17 -1.26 -14.19
CA GLU A 74 12.73 -2.51 -13.60
C GLU A 74 13.94 -3.35 -13.16
N SER A 75 13.94 -3.78 -11.90
CA SER A 75 15.09 -4.49 -11.30
C SER A 75 14.86 -5.96 -11.02
N PHE A 76 13.64 -6.46 -11.25
CA PHE A 76 13.24 -7.83 -10.92
C PHE A 76 12.59 -8.55 -12.09
N ASP A 77 11.48 -8.04 -12.63
CA ASP A 77 10.72 -8.66 -13.71
C ASP A 77 10.87 -7.88 -15.02
N TYR A 78 11.98 -8.12 -15.70
CA TYR A 78 12.38 -7.36 -16.90
C TYR A 78 11.40 -7.47 -18.06
N GLU A 79 10.62 -8.57 -18.13
CA GLU A 79 9.62 -8.76 -19.18
C GLU A 79 8.53 -7.69 -19.17
N ILE A 80 8.30 -7.06 -18.03
CA ILE A 80 7.35 -5.95 -17.93
C ILE A 80 7.75 -4.81 -18.89
N ILE A 81 9.05 -4.51 -18.98
CA ILE A 81 9.56 -3.48 -19.90
C ILE A 81 9.26 -3.86 -21.35
N ASP A 82 9.58 -5.11 -21.73
CA ASP A 82 9.42 -5.59 -23.10
C ASP A 82 7.95 -5.74 -23.52
N LYS A 83 7.06 -6.06 -22.57
CA LYS A 83 5.68 -6.45 -22.86
C LYS A 83 4.65 -5.37 -22.55
N ALA A 84 4.91 -4.50 -21.55
CA ALA A 84 3.92 -3.52 -21.07
C ALA A 84 4.33 -2.05 -21.26
N TYR A 85 5.57 -1.76 -21.65
CA TYR A 85 6.06 -0.39 -21.86
C TYR A 85 6.49 -0.15 -23.30
N GLN A 86 7.54 -0.83 -23.78
CA GLN A 86 8.14 -0.57 -25.08
C GLN A 86 7.17 -0.72 -26.26
N PRO A 87 6.28 -1.74 -26.33
CA PRO A 87 5.34 -1.88 -27.43
C PRO A 87 4.34 -0.71 -27.54
N TYR A 88 4.10 -0.01 -26.42
CA TYR A 88 3.14 1.11 -26.31
C TYR A 88 3.82 2.47 -26.20
N ASP A 89 5.13 2.56 -26.54
CA ASP A 89 5.90 3.78 -26.45
C ASP A 89 5.89 4.42 -25.05
N ASN A 90 5.90 3.56 -24.01
CA ASN A 90 5.78 3.88 -22.59
C ASN A 90 4.43 4.50 -22.16
N LEU A 91 3.45 4.56 -23.04
CA LEU A 91 2.09 4.97 -22.72
C LEU A 91 1.36 3.87 -21.94
N SER A 92 0.43 4.26 -21.10
CA SER A 92 -0.51 3.33 -20.46
C SER A 92 -1.88 3.97 -20.29
N LEU A 93 -2.93 3.14 -20.20
CA LEU A 93 -4.28 3.62 -19.88
C LEU A 93 -4.54 3.40 -18.39
N LEU A 94 -4.73 4.47 -17.62
CA LEU A 94 -5.27 4.38 -16.27
C LEU A 94 -6.79 4.24 -16.33
N VAL A 95 -7.30 3.18 -15.73
CA VAL A 95 -8.73 2.94 -15.53
C VAL A 95 -9.05 3.13 -14.05
N CYS A 96 -9.69 4.25 -13.72
CA CYS A 96 -10.13 4.54 -12.38
C CYS A 96 -11.48 3.88 -12.12
N LEU A 97 -11.52 2.97 -11.14
CA LEU A 97 -12.67 2.14 -10.78
C LEU A 97 -13.47 2.81 -9.67
N LYS A 98 -14.67 3.30 -9.98
CA LYS A 98 -15.51 4.00 -9.02
C LYS A 98 -16.39 3.07 -8.20
N SER A 99 -16.71 3.50 -7.00
CA SER A 99 -17.66 2.80 -6.11
C SER A 99 -19.08 2.72 -6.69
N THR A 100 -19.42 3.60 -7.63
CA THR A 100 -20.68 3.56 -8.40
C THR A 100 -20.76 2.43 -9.42
N GLY A 101 -19.63 1.78 -9.73
CA GLY A 101 -19.53 0.79 -10.80
C GLY A 101 -19.14 1.37 -12.17
N ASP A 102 -18.96 2.69 -12.25
CA ASP A 102 -18.44 3.37 -13.44
C ASP A 102 -16.92 3.33 -13.50
N ILE A 103 -16.35 3.63 -14.68
CA ILE A 103 -14.91 3.77 -14.87
C ILE A 103 -14.57 5.14 -15.47
N GLU A 104 -13.44 5.71 -15.06
CA GLU A 104 -12.78 6.82 -15.77
C GLU A 104 -11.55 6.29 -16.48
N LYS A 105 -11.24 6.86 -17.64
CA LYS A 105 -10.17 6.39 -18.53
C LYS A 105 -9.25 7.55 -18.86
N LYS A 106 -7.99 7.43 -18.46
CA LYS A 106 -6.98 8.49 -18.65
C LYS A 106 -5.70 7.91 -19.23
N VAL A 107 -5.21 8.49 -20.31
CA VAL A 107 -3.92 8.11 -20.88
C VAL A 107 -2.80 8.75 -20.09
N ILE A 108 -1.88 7.93 -19.63
CA ILE A 108 -0.67 8.33 -18.90
C ILE A 108 0.51 8.33 -19.89
N ALA A 109 1.12 9.48 -20.09
CA ALA A 109 2.24 9.71 -21.00
C ALA A 109 3.46 10.35 -20.30
N SER A 110 3.46 10.37 -18.98
CA SER A 110 4.55 10.92 -18.17
C SER A 110 5.81 10.07 -18.14
N VAL A 111 5.71 8.77 -18.51
CA VAL A 111 6.87 7.87 -18.58
C VAL A 111 7.56 8.05 -19.92
N THR A 112 8.81 8.50 -19.91
CA THR A 112 9.55 8.89 -21.12
C THR A 112 10.54 7.84 -21.58
N GLU A 113 11.13 7.09 -20.66
CA GLU A 113 12.06 5.98 -20.93
C GLU A 113 11.72 4.81 -19.99
N SER A 114 11.96 3.58 -20.46
CA SER A 114 11.81 2.36 -19.66
C SER A 114 13.06 1.49 -19.84
N LEU A 115 13.72 1.15 -18.72
CA LEU A 115 15.03 0.52 -18.68
C LEU A 115 15.01 -0.75 -17.81
N LYS A 116 15.83 -1.72 -18.17
CA LYS A 116 16.10 -2.93 -17.37
C LYS A 116 17.30 -2.67 -16.47
N ALA A 117 17.08 -2.58 -15.17
CA ALA A 117 18.13 -2.27 -14.20
C ALA A 117 18.94 -3.52 -13.83
N ASP A 118 19.75 -3.99 -14.78
CA ASP A 118 20.68 -5.10 -14.55
C ASP A 118 21.89 -4.99 -15.47
N TYR A 119 23.03 -5.43 -14.98
CA TYR A 119 24.33 -5.40 -15.71
C TYR A 119 24.32 -6.23 -17.00
N SER A 120 23.46 -7.26 -17.09
CA SER A 120 23.29 -8.10 -18.28
C SER A 120 22.68 -7.33 -19.46
N PHE A 121 21.97 -6.23 -19.19
CA PHE A 121 21.42 -5.33 -20.20
C PHE A 121 22.34 -4.10 -20.37
N GLY A 122 23.48 -4.32 -21.01
CA GLY A 122 24.58 -3.35 -21.04
C GLY A 122 24.19 -1.94 -21.50
N ALA A 123 23.31 -1.81 -22.50
CA ALA A 123 22.86 -0.50 -22.98
C ALA A 123 21.99 0.23 -21.95
N ASP A 124 21.04 -0.47 -21.33
CA ASP A 124 20.14 0.08 -20.31
C ASP A 124 20.92 0.44 -19.04
N TRP A 125 21.87 -0.42 -18.65
CA TRP A 125 22.73 -0.14 -17.50
C TRP A 125 23.64 1.09 -17.76
N ALA A 126 24.23 1.20 -18.95
CA ALA A 126 25.03 2.36 -19.31
C ALA A 126 24.19 3.66 -19.28
N ARG A 127 22.95 3.60 -19.74
CA ARG A 127 22.01 4.73 -19.65
C ARG A 127 21.69 5.10 -18.20
N LEU A 128 21.47 4.12 -17.32
CA LEU A 128 21.27 4.38 -15.89
C LEU A 128 22.50 5.04 -15.26
N VAL A 129 23.70 4.60 -15.59
CA VAL A 129 24.95 5.22 -15.13
C VAL A 129 25.02 6.68 -15.60
N GLU A 130 24.76 6.95 -16.88
CA GLU A 130 24.72 8.32 -17.42
C GLU A 130 23.73 9.21 -16.66
N ILE A 131 22.50 8.71 -16.41
CA ILE A 131 21.46 9.41 -15.66
C ILE A 131 21.93 9.73 -14.24
N PHE A 132 22.54 8.76 -13.54
CA PHE A 132 23.02 8.97 -12.17
C PHE A 132 24.21 9.93 -12.11
N GLN A 133 24.98 10.06 -13.17
CA GLN A 133 26.06 11.04 -13.29
C GLN A 133 25.57 12.44 -13.67
N ALA A 134 24.31 12.58 -14.13
CA ALA A 134 23.75 13.86 -14.52
C ALA A 134 23.46 14.75 -13.29
N PRO A 135 23.94 16.02 -13.28
CA PRO A 135 23.63 16.96 -12.20
C PRO A 135 22.14 17.26 -12.06
N SER A 136 21.36 17.14 -13.15
CA SER A 136 19.92 17.40 -13.19
C SER A 136 19.09 16.39 -12.41
N LEU A 137 19.62 15.18 -12.12
CA LEU A 137 18.87 14.16 -11.39
C LEU A 137 18.59 14.61 -9.95
N GLN A 138 17.31 14.75 -9.62
CA GLN A 138 16.83 15.27 -8.35
C GLN A 138 16.46 14.17 -7.36
N MET A 139 15.76 13.12 -7.86
CA MET A 139 15.37 12.01 -7.01
C MET A 139 15.33 10.67 -7.75
N ILE A 140 15.52 9.61 -7.00
CA ILE A 140 15.11 8.27 -7.39
C ILE A 140 14.02 7.80 -6.43
N SER A 141 13.10 6.96 -6.89
CA SER A 141 12.03 6.44 -6.05
C SER A 141 11.72 4.97 -6.32
N PHE A 142 10.93 4.35 -5.42
CA PHE A 142 10.70 2.92 -5.43
C PHE A 142 9.25 2.56 -5.19
N THR A 143 8.75 1.56 -5.95
CA THR A 143 7.60 0.73 -5.61
C THR A 143 7.97 -0.73 -5.90
N ILE A 144 8.75 -1.33 -4.99
CA ILE A 144 9.35 -2.67 -5.13
C ILE A 144 8.89 -3.64 -4.06
N THR A 145 7.92 -3.23 -3.24
CA THR A 145 7.43 -3.90 -2.04
C THR A 145 8.47 -3.98 -0.91
N GLU A 146 8.02 -4.24 0.31
CA GLU A 146 8.91 -4.30 1.48
C GLU A 146 10.05 -5.30 1.32
N LYS A 147 9.79 -6.43 0.64
CA LYS A 147 10.82 -7.46 0.37
C LYS A 147 11.95 -6.96 -0.53
N GLY A 148 11.70 -5.98 -1.39
CA GLY A 148 12.69 -5.38 -2.29
C GLY A 148 13.79 -4.62 -1.56
N TYR A 149 13.58 -4.21 -0.31
CA TYR A 149 14.60 -3.56 0.55
C TYR A 149 15.50 -4.56 1.28
N GLY A 150 15.30 -5.86 1.08
CA GLY A 150 16.09 -6.90 1.72
C GLY A 150 17.56 -6.86 1.29
N VAL A 151 18.43 -7.18 2.24
CA VAL A 151 19.87 -7.35 2.05
C VAL A 151 20.23 -8.79 2.40
N ALA A 152 20.79 -9.54 1.43
CA ALA A 152 21.23 -10.90 1.67
C ALA A 152 22.76 -10.96 1.84
N PRO A 153 23.30 -11.72 2.83
CA PRO A 153 24.74 -11.87 3.01
C PRO A 153 25.46 -12.31 1.73
N ALA A 154 24.90 -13.26 0.99
CA ALA A 154 25.46 -13.73 -0.26
C ALA A 154 25.53 -12.64 -1.35
N ASP A 155 24.62 -11.68 -1.34
CA ASP A 155 24.62 -10.58 -2.31
C ASP A 155 25.63 -9.49 -1.93
N LEU A 156 25.85 -9.25 -0.63
CA LEU A 156 26.91 -8.36 -0.13
C LEU A 156 28.30 -8.83 -0.56
N GLU A 157 28.53 -10.15 -0.63
CA GLU A 157 29.81 -10.72 -1.05
C GLU A 157 30.05 -10.63 -2.57
N ARG A 158 29.06 -10.24 -3.37
CA ARG A 158 29.23 -10.07 -4.83
C ARG A 158 30.01 -8.80 -5.22
N GLY A 159 30.37 -8.01 -4.26
CA GLY A 159 31.07 -6.73 -4.50
C GLY A 159 30.21 -5.75 -5.31
N LEU A 160 30.82 -5.11 -6.30
CA LEU A 160 30.16 -4.05 -7.10
C LEU A 160 29.16 -4.57 -8.16
N THR A 161 28.88 -5.88 -8.20
CA THR A 161 27.90 -6.48 -9.10
C THR A 161 26.82 -7.25 -8.35
N PRO A 162 26.11 -6.59 -7.38
CA PRO A 162 25.01 -7.21 -6.66
C PRO A 162 23.82 -7.49 -7.59
N VAL A 163 22.96 -8.46 -7.20
CA VAL A 163 21.77 -8.81 -7.98
C VAL A 163 20.47 -8.27 -7.38
N LEU A 164 20.47 -7.94 -6.08
CA LEU A 164 19.30 -7.36 -5.44
C LEU A 164 19.16 -5.86 -5.75
N ALA A 165 17.92 -5.37 -5.74
CA ALA A 165 17.58 -4.00 -6.13
C ALA A 165 18.40 -2.95 -5.36
N MET A 166 18.50 -3.07 -4.03
CA MET A 166 19.21 -2.09 -3.19
C MET A 166 20.72 -2.09 -3.46
N GLY A 167 21.29 -3.25 -3.76
CA GLY A 167 22.70 -3.34 -4.17
C GLY A 167 22.96 -2.63 -5.49
N LYS A 168 22.12 -2.86 -6.51
CA LYS A 168 22.20 -2.17 -7.81
C LYS A 168 22.06 -0.67 -7.68
N VAL A 169 21.11 -0.21 -6.85
CA VAL A 169 20.94 1.23 -6.54
C VAL A 169 22.18 1.79 -5.85
N THR A 170 22.78 1.05 -4.90
CA THR A 170 24.01 1.49 -4.24
C THR A 170 25.20 1.57 -5.20
N ALA A 171 25.27 0.66 -6.20
CA ALA A 171 26.28 0.74 -7.26
C ALA A 171 26.08 1.99 -8.14
N LEU A 172 24.85 2.34 -8.48
CA LEU A 172 24.54 3.57 -9.19
C LEU A 172 24.81 4.83 -8.35
N LEU A 173 24.59 4.79 -7.04
CA LEU A 173 25.01 5.87 -6.12
C LEU A 173 26.54 6.01 -6.09
N TYR A 174 27.29 4.92 -6.23
CA TYR A 174 28.75 5.00 -6.35
C TYR A 174 29.18 5.68 -7.67
N GLU A 175 28.46 5.43 -8.77
CA GLU A 175 28.71 6.18 -10.02
C GLU A 175 28.45 7.69 -9.84
N ARG A 176 27.37 8.05 -9.11
CA ARG A 176 27.08 9.45 -8.78
C ARG A 176 28.13 10.08 -7.87
N PHE A 177 28.66 9.32 -6.91
CA PHE A 177 29.78 9.74 -6.08
C PHE A 177 31.02 10.08 -6.93
N LYS A 178 31.37 9.21 -7.88
CA LYS A 178 32.51 9.42 -8.81
C LYS A 178 32.31 10.64 -9.71
N ALA A 179 31.09 10.96 -10.06
CA ALA A 179 30.75 12.14 -10.87
C ALA A 179 30.85 13.48 -10.12
N GLY A 180 31.29 13.48 -8.86
CA GLY A 180 31.53 14.70 -8.09
C GLY A 180 30.72 14.81 -6.80
N LYS A 181 30.29 13.68 -6.23
CA LYS A 181 29.50 13.64 -4.98
C LYS A 181 28.20 14.45 -5.09
N LEU A 182 27.52 14.31 -6.22
CA LEU A 182 26.33 15.07 -6.54
C LEU A 182 25.16 14.70 -5.59
N PRO A 183 24.36 15.68 -5.12
CA PRO A 183 23.27 15.42 -4.19
C PRO A 183 22.11 14.68 -4.88
N LEU A 184 21.37 13.83 -4.09
CA LEU A 184 20.24 13.05 -4.58
C LEU A 184 19.30 12.69 -3.44
N THR A 185 18.01 12.68 -3.71
CA THR A 185 17.01 12.11 -2.81
C THR A 185 16.64 10.68 -3.23
N VAL A 186 16.64 9.78 -2.26
CA VAL A 186 16.35 8.34 -2.42
C VAL A 186 15.05 8.01 -1.70
N GLN A 187 13.95 8.03 -2.45
CA GLN A 187 12.57 8.07 -1.94
C GLN A 187 11.86 6.73 -2.04
N SER A 188 11.51 6.10 -0.92
CA SER A 188 10.54 4.99 -0.97
C SER A 188 9.12 5.53 -1.17
N MET A 189 8.34 4.85 -2.02
CA MET A 189 6.90 5.04 -2.20
C MET A 189 6.16 3.70 -1.99
N ASP A 190 6.70 2.83 -1.13
CA ASP A 190 6.07 1.57 -0.75
C ASP A 190 5.27 1.70 0.56
N ASN A 191 4.18 0.94 0.64
CA ASN A 191 3.31 0.93 1.81
C ASN A 191 3.89 0.06 2.93
N CYS A 192 4.96 0.53 3.54
CA CYS A 192 5.55 -0.05 4.75
C CYS A 192 6.00 1.06 5.69
N SER A 193 5.90 0.78 6.99
CA SER A 193 6.21 1.76 8.04
C SER A 193 7.68 2.19 7.97
N HIS A 194 7.91 3.50 8.15
CA HIS A 194 9.23 4.13 8.14
C HIS A 194 10.07 3.71 6.92
N ASN A 195 9.44 3.70 5.76
CA ASN A 195 9.99 3.14 4.52
C ASN A 195 11.34 3.75 4.11
N GLY A 196 11.58 5.04 4.35
CA GLY A 196 12.87 5.69 4.09
C GLY A 196 14.02 5.11 4.91
N ASP A 197 13.76 4.68 6.16
CA ASP A 197 14.79 4.05 7.00
C ASP A 197 15.19 2.67 6.48
N LYS A 198 14.26 1.92 5.86
CA LYS A 198 14.56 0.63 5.23
C LYS A 198 15.51 0.79 4.05
N VAL A 199 15.25 1.78 3.20
CA VAL A 199 16.16 2.15 2.08
C VAL A 199 17.52 2.56 2.62
N LYS A 200 17.56 3.48 3.59
CA LYS A 200 18.77 3.98 4.24
C LYS A 200 19.62 2.84 4.79
N ALA A 201 18.99 1.93 5.54
CA ALA A 201 19.68 0.78 6.12
C ALA A 201 20.29 -0.14 5.06
N ALA A 202 19.56 -0.41 3.98
CA ALA A 202 20.04 -1.26 2.88
C ALA A 202 21.24 -0.62 2.16
N VAL A 203 21.14 0.67 1.77
CA VAL A 203 22.25 1.39 1.13
C VAL A 203 23.49 1.42 2.03
N PHE A 204 23.32 1.68 3.33
CA PHE A 204 24.42 1.70 4.28
C PHE A 204 25.08 0.33 4.43
N ALA A 205 24.31 -0.76 4.40
CA ALA A 205 24.86 -2.11 4.50
C ALA A 205 25.79 -2.43 3.31
N TYR A 206 25.35 -2.15 2.08
CA TYR A 206 26.19 -2.33 0.88
C TYR A 206 27.42 -1.42 0.89
N ALA A 207 27.24 -0.13 1.15
CA ALA A 207 28.36 0.83 1.16
C ALA A 207 29.40 0.46 2.23
N SER A 208 28.96 0.09 3.45
CA SER A 208 29.86 -0.34 4.52
C SER A 208 30.65 -1.58 4.15
N LYS A 209 29.96 -2.59 3.59
CA LYS A 209 30.61 -3.85 3.17
C LYS A 209 31.64 -3.63 2.08
N TRP A 210 31.36 -2.78 1.10
CA TRP A 210 32.30 -2.48 0.02
C TRP A 210 33.52 -1.69 0.49
N VAL A 211 33.38 -0.83 1.51
CA VAL A 211 34.53 -0.18 2.17
C VAL A 211 35.38 -1.22 2.91
N GLU A 212 34.75 -2.13 3.68
CA GLU A 212 35.46 -3.22 4.38
C GLU A 212 36.25 -4.11 3.41
N GLN A 213 35.69 -4.38 2.23
CA GLN A 213 36.33 -5.17 1.17
C GLN A 213 37.39 -4.39 0.38
N GLY A 214 37.55 -3.09 0.63
CA GLY A 214 38.47 -2.22 -0.11
C GLY A 214 38.04 -1.95 -1.57
N LEU A 215 36.79 -2.18 -1.94
CA LEU A 215 36.25 -2.00 -3.27
C LEU A 215 35.91 -0.53 -3.57
N VAL A 216 35.59 0.23 -2.56
CA VAL A 216 35.27 1.67 -2.65
C VAL A 216 35.99 2.43 -1.53
N PRO A 217 36.30 3.72 -1.73
CA PRO A 217 36.94 4.51 -0.68
C PRO A 217 35.96 4.81 0.48
N ALA A 218 36.50 5.04 1.68
CA ALA A 218 35.73 5.37 2.88
C ALA A 218 34.84 6.61 2.69
N GLU A 219 35.26 7.53 1.83
CA GLU A 219 34.54 8.74 1.48
C GLU A 219 33.19 8.46 0.77
N PHE A 220 33.02 7.28 0.14
CA PHE A 220 31.73 6.88 -0.40
C PHE A 220 30.72 6.60 0.72
N LEU A 221 31.13 5.89 1.77
CA LEU A 221 30.26 5.67 2.93
C LEU A 221 29.92 6.99 3.63
N ALA A 222 30.91 7.90 3.75
CA ALA A 222 30.67 9.23 4.28
C ALA A 222 29.67 10.03 3.43
N TYR A 223 29.78 9.94 2.10
CA TYR A 223 28.87 10.59 1.16
C TYR A 223 27.43 10.10 1.29
N VAL A 224 27.18 8.78 1.36
CA VAL A 224 25.80 8.26 1.50
C VAL A 224 25.21 8.52 2.89
N LYS A 225 26.04 8.81 3.89
CA LYS A 225 25.63 9.18 5.26
C LYS A 225 25.44 10.68 5.45
N ASP A 226 25.94 11.49 4.54
CA ASP A 226 25.83 12.95 4.59
C ASP A 226 24.44 13.40 4.10
N GLU A 227 23.57 13.78 5.03
CA GLU A 227 22.19 14.21 4.72
C GLU A 227 22.13 15.53 3.92
N THR A 228 23.24 16.26 3.76
CA THR A 228 23.35 17.39 2.80
C THR A 228 23.57 16.91 1.36
N LYS A 229 23.85 15.63 1.18
CA LYS A 229 24.10 14.98 -0.12
C LYS A 229 23.01 13.96 -0.44
N ILE A 230 22.82 12.96 0.43
CA ILE A 230 21.86 11.88 0.18
C ILE A 230 20.80 11.88 1.29
N THR A 231 19.56 12.05 0.90
CA THR A 231 18.42 12.00 1.83
C THR A 231 17.54 10.78 1.57
N PHE A 232 16.88 10.30 2.63
CA PHE A 232 15.98 9.15 2.62
C PHE A 232 14.65 9.55 3.28
N PRO A 233 13.83 10.37 2.59
CA PRO A 233 12.56 10.83 3.15
C PRO A 233 11.59 9.67 3.40
N TRP A 234 10.75 9.82 4.40
CA TRP A 234 9.62 8.92 4.62
C TRP A 234 8.46 9.30 3.71
N SER A 235 7.63 8.32 3.39
CA SER A 235 6.34 8.56 2.75
C SER A 235 5.25 7.67 3.30
N MET A 236 4.01 8.14 3.19
CA MET A 236 2.82 7.32 3.33
C MET A 236 2.11 7.29 1.98
N ILE A 237 1.93 6.11 1.43
CA ILE A 237 1.21 5.86 0.19
C ILE A 237 -0.05 5.05 0.50
N ASP A 238 -1.14 5.40 -0.16
CA ASP A 238 -2.40 4.70 -0.02
C ASP A 238 -3.20 4.75 -1.32
N LYS A 239 -3.18 3.66 -2.07
CA LYS A 239 -3.97 3.41 -3.28
C LYS A 239 -4.00 1.91 -3.57
N ILE A 240 -5.16 1.40 -3.95
CA ILE A 240 -5.31 0.02 -4.38
C ILE A 240 -5.29 -0.05 -5.91
N THR A 241 -4.47 -0.94 -6.44
CA THR A 241 -4.35 -1.22 -7.89
C THR A 241 -4.62 -2.70 -8.14
N PRO A 242 -5.88 -3.07 -8.38
CA PRO A 242 -6.24 -4.46 -8.68
C PRO A 242 -5.56 -4.96 -9.95
N ARG A 243 -5.39 -6.28 -10.04
CA ARG A 243 -4.95 -6.94 -11.27
C ARG A 243 -5.91 -6.61 -12.43
N PRO A 244 -5.45 -6.76 -13.69
CA PRO A 244 -6.35 -6.67 -14.84
C PRO A 244 -7.58 -7.56 -14.61
N ASP A 245 -8.77 -6.99 -14.82
CA ASP A 245 -10.07 -7.60 -14.54
C ASP A 245 -10.84 -7.82 -15.84
N ALA A 246 -11.46 -9.00 -16.01
CA ALA A 246 -12.19 -9.36 -17.22
C ALA A 246 -13.39 -8.46 -17.51
N LYS A 247 -14.06 -7.93 -16.47
CA LYS A 247 -15.18 -7.00 -16.64
C LYS A 247 -14.68 -5.66 -17.22
N VAL A 248 -13.55 -5.17 -16.69
CA VAL A 248 -12.92 -3.94 -17.20
C VAL A 248 -12.42 -4.16 -18.63
N GLN A 249 -11.77 -5.29 -18.91
CA GLN A 249 -11.36 -5.63 -20.29
C GLN A 249 -12.54 -5.59 -21.27
N LYS A 250 -13.69 -6.17 -20.87
CA LYS A 250 -14.90 -6.13 -21.69
C LYS A 250 -15.41 -4.70 -21.89
N MET A 251 -15.44 -3.87 -20.84
CA MET A 251 -15.88 -2.47 -20.95
C MET A 251 -14.99 -1.69 -21.94
N LEU A 252 -13.67 -1.89 -21.89
CA LEU A 252 -12.72 -1.27 -22.82
C LEU A 252 -12.89 -1.79 -24.25
N ALA A 253 -13.14 -3.09 -24.42
CA ALA A 253 -13.40 -3.69 -25.74
C ALA A 253 -14.69 -3.16 -26.35
N ASP A 254 -15.75 -3.01 -25.56
CA ASP A 254 -17.05 -2.46 -25.98
C ASP A 254 -16.90 -0.98 -26.41
N ASP A 255 -15.93 -0.26 -25.88
CA ASP A 255 -15.55 1.09 -26.31
C ASP A 255 -14.76 1.11 -27.64
N GLY A 256 -14.21 -0.02 -28.08
CA GLY A 256 -13.31 -0.12 -29.22
C GLY A 256 -11.83 0.10 -28.89
N PHE A 257 -11.44 0.05 -27.60
CA PHE A 257 -10.04 0.07 -27.19
C PHE A 257 -9.42 -1.31 -27.39
N GLU A 258 -8.42 -1.41 -28.26
CA GLU A 258 -7.85 -2.68 -28.70
C GLU A 258 -6.78 -3.23 -27.76
N ASP A 259 -6.07 -2.35 -27.02
CA ASP A 259 -5.00 -2.72 -26.08
C ASP A 259 -5.56 -3.14 -24.71
N ASN A 260 -6.57 -4.04 -24.70
CA ASN A 260 -7.37 -4.40 -23.53
C ASN A 260 -7.09 -5.82 -22.97
N TYR A 261 -5.95 -6.40 -23.25
CA TYR A 261 -5.61 -7.77 -22.86
C TYR A 261 -4.65 -7.85 -21.67
N THR A 262 -4.74 -8.96 -20.92
CA THR A 262 -3.83 -9.25 -19.82
C THR A 262 -2.51 -9.84 -20.33
N ILE A 263 -1.42 -9.39 -19.76
CA ILE A 263 -0.07 -9.90 -19.94
C ILE A 263 0.34 -10.63 -18.67
N VAL A 264 0.83 -11.85 -18.80
CA VAL A 264 1.39 -12.63 -17.69
C VAL A 264 2.86 -12.90 -18.03
N THR A 265 3.77 -12.53 -17.14
CA THR A 265 5.19 -12.77 -17.30
C THR A 265 5.58 -14.17 -16.81
N GLU A 266 6.79 -14.62 -17.11
CA GLU A 266 7.33 -15.88 -16.57
C GLU A 266 7.42 -15.88 -15.04
N LYS A 267 7.58 -14.70 -14.43
CA LYS A 267 7.54 -14.52 -12.98
C LYS A 267 6.14 -14.43 -12.39
N HIS A 268 5.11 -14.73 -13.20
CA HIS A 268 3.70 -14.65 -12.80
C HIS A 268 3.23 -13.26 -12.37
N THR A 269 3.83 -12.20 -12.91
CA THR A 269 3.31 -10.85 -12.77
C THR A 269 2.14 -10.64 -13.73
N PHE A 270 1.01 -10.16 -13.20
CA PHE A 270 -0.17 -9.81 -13.98
C PHE A 270 -0.16 -8.32 -14.29
N THR A 271 -0.06 -7.98 -15.57
CA THR A 271 -0.07 -6.61 -16.07
C THR A 271 -0.89 -6.50 -17.35
N ALA A 272 -1.04 -5.31 -17.90
CA ALA A 272 -1.74 -5.04 -19.16
C ALA A 272 -1.26 -3.69 -19.73
N PRO A 273 -1.59 -3.33 -20.98
CA PRO A 273 -1.41 -1.96 -21.49
C PRO A 273 -2.25 -0.93 -20.72
N PHE A 274 -3.25 -1.38 -19.99
CA PHE A 274 -4.02 -0.58 -19.03
C PHE A 274 -3.70 -0.98 -17.60
N VAL A 275 -4.02 -0.11 -16.65
CA VAL A 275 -3.86 -0.37 -15.22
C VAL A 275 -5.11 0.05 -14.46
N ASN A 276 -5.62 -0.85 -13.63
CA ASN A 276 -6.75 -0.58 -12.76
C ASN A 276 -6.32 0.10 -11.47
N ALA A 277 -7.09 1.08 -11.03
CA ALA A 277 -6.89 1.71 -9.72
C ALA A 277 -8.23 2.16 -9.13
N GLU A 278 -8.33 2.18 -7.80
CA GLU A 278 -9.43 2.87 -7.13
C GLU A 278 -9.35 4.39 -7.32
N GLU A 279 -10.46 5.09 -7.08
CA GLU A 279 -10.49 6.57 -7.13
C GLU A 279 -9.75 7.22 -5.95
N THR A 280 -9.78 6.59 -4.78
CA THR A 280 -9.14 7.10 -3.57
C THR A 280 -7.62 6.99 -3.66
N GLN A 281 -6.92 8.09 -3.34
CA GLN A 281 -5.47 8.10 -3.34
C GLN A 281 -4.92 9.11 -2.35
N TYR A 282 -3.85 8.71 -1.63
CA TYR A 282 -3.08 9.58 -0.76
C TYR A 282 -1.59 9.28 -0.93
N LEU A 283 -0.80 10.31 -1.19
CA LEU A 283 0.65 10.24 -1.17
C LEU A 283 1.16 11.45 -0.39
N CYS A 284 1.72 11.18 0.78
CA CYS A 284 2.32 12.17 1.65
C CYS A 284 3.82 11.87 1.74
N ILE A 285 4.66 12.86 1.53
CA ILE A 285 6.11 12.70 1.46
C ILE A 285 6.78 13.73 2.38
N GLU A 286 7.79 13.29 3.11
CA GLU A 286 8.67 14.19 3.86
C GLU A 286 9.41 15.12 2.89
N ASP A 287 9.26 16.42 3.07
CA ASP A 287 9.90 17.43 2.19
C ASP A 287 11.37 17.65 2.59
N HIS A 288 12.20 16.63 2.32
CA HIS A 288 13.63 16.64 2.60
C HIS A 288 14.45 16.31 1.35
N TYR A 289 14.64 17.32 0.49
CA TYR A 289 15.29 17.21 -0.80
C TYR A 289 16.55 18.09 -0.86
N THR A 290 17.64 17.55 -1.44
CA THR A 290 18.95 18.21 -1.49
C THR A 290 19.30 18.76 -2.88
N ASN A 291 18.55 18.38 -3.92
CA ASN A 291 18.79 18.80 -5.31
C ASN A 291 17.51 19.26 -6.02
N GLY A 292 16.57 19.84 -5.27
CA GLY A 292 15.22 20.10 -5.79
C GLY A 292 14.41 18.82 -5.98
N ARG A 293 13.19 18.95 -6.44
CA ARG A 293 12.27 17.84 -6.70
C ARG A 293 11.29 18.15 -7.83
N PRO A 294 10.75 17.13 -8.52
CA PRO A 294 9.60 17.32 -9.38
C PRO A 294 8.41 17.88 -8.58
N PRO A 295 7.60 18.79 -9.17
CA PRO A 295 6.48 19.46 -8.46
C PRO A 295 5.25 18.54 -8.39
N LEU A 296 5.37 17.43 -7.66
CA LEU A 296 4.32 16.41 -7.57
C LEU A 296 3.08 16.89 -6.80
N GLU A 297 3.18 17.98 -6.04
CA GLU A 297 2.04 18.68 -5.44
C GLU A 297 1.03 19.17 -6.48
N LEU A 298 1.44 19.41 -7.71
CA LEU A 298 0.53 19.73 -8.82
C LEU A 298 -0.38 18.55 -9.20
N GLY A 299 0.02 17.32 -8.84
CA GLY A 299 -0.78 16.10 -9.00
C GLY A 299 -1.38 15.58 -7.69
N GLY A 300 -1.30 16.37 -6.59
CA GLY A 300 -1.96 16.07 -5.32
C GLY A 300 -1.09 15.42 -4.25
N VAL A 301 0.23 15.37 -4.41
CA VAL A 301 1.15 14.96 -3.33
C VAL A 301 1.14 16.00 -2.22
N LEU A 302 1.06 15.54 -0.98
CA LEU A 302 1.22 16.36 0.22
C LEU A 302 2.67 16.27 0.69
N TYR A 303 3.36 17.39 0.71
CA TYR A 303 4.69 17.50 1.30
C TYR A 303 4.58 18.07 2.71
N CYS A 304 5.23 17.42 3.66
CA CYS A 304 5.19 17.80 5.08
C CYS A 304 6.49 17.40 5.79
N ASP A 305 6.61 17.63 7.07
CA ASP A 305 7.72 17.11 7.86
C ASP A 305 7.54 15.61 8.19
N ARG A 306 8.62 14.98 8.64
CA ARG A 306 8.66 13.55 9.00
C ARG A 306 7.64 13.18 10.08
N GLU A 307 7.49 14.04 11.09
CA GLU A 307 6.53 13.81 12.18
C GLU A 307 5.09 13.77 11.66
N THR A 308 4.77 14.64 10.72
CA THR A 308 3.46 14.67 10.07
C THR A 308 3.22 13.42 9.22
N VAL A 309 4.23 12.92 8.47
CA VAL A 309 4.11 11.63 7.76
C VAL A 309 3.79 10.49 8.72
N ASP A 310 4.49 10.41 9.87
CA ASP A 310 4.23 9.42 10.91
C ASP A 310 2.80 9.52 11.48
N LYS A 311 2.34 10.75 11.74
CA LYS A 311 0.96 10.99 12.20
C LYS A 311 -0.08 10.53 11.18
N ILE A 312 0.15 10.77 9.89
CA ILE A 312 -0.76 10.31 8.82
C ILE A 312 -0.80 8.77 8.77
N GLU A 313 0.35 8.12 8.89
CA GLU A 313 0.42 6.66 8.95
C GLU A 313 -0.34 6.12 10.17
N LYS A 314 -0.12 6.69 11.36
CA LYS A 314 -0.84 6.32 12.57
C LYS A 314 -2.34 6.53 12.46
N MET A 315 -2.79 7.65 11.91
CA MET A 315 -4.21 7.91 11.64
C MET A 315 -4.82 6.79 10.79
N LYS A 316 -4.15 6.40 9.70
CA LYS A 316 -4.60 5.32 8.81
C LYS A 316 -4.61 3.96 9.51
N VAL A 317 -3.51 3.60 10.16
CA VAL A 317 -3.26 2.24 10.69
C VAL A 317 -4.00 1.98 12.00
N CYS A 318 -4.10 2.98 12.88
CA CYS A 318 -4.68 2.81 14.22
C CYS A 318 -6.16 3.22 14.29
N THR A 319 -6.69 3.98 13.32
CA THR A 319 -8.05 4.54 13.42
C THR A 319 -8.88 4.40 12.14
N CYS A 320 -8.44 4.99 11.02
CA CYS A 320 -9.35 5.33 9.93
C CYS A 320 -9.53 4.24 8.86
N LEU A 321 -8.61 3.28 8.73
CA LEU A 321 -8.69 2.23 7.70
C LEU A 321 -8.49 0.83 8.28
N ASN A 322 -7.31 0.55 8.82
CA ASN A 322 -6.91 -0.81 9.12
C ASN A 322 -7.74 -1.48 10.24
N PRO A 323 -8.17 -0.79 11.32
CA PRO A 323 -9.06 -1.38 12.31
C PRO A 323 -10.42 -1.77 11.73
N LEU A 324 -10.97 -0.95 10.84
CA LEU A 324 -12.26 -1.21 10.18
C LEU A 324 -12.19 -2.46 9.32
N HIS A 325 -11.14 -2.58 8.50
CA HIS A 325 -10.86 -3.79 7.72
C HIS A 325 -10.74 -5.04 8.60
N THR A 326 -10.04 -4.95 9.75
CA THR A 326 -9.88 -6.09 10.65
C THR A 326 -11.19 -6.50 11.30
N ALA A 327 -12.00 -5.54 11.75
CA ALA A 327 -13.31 -5.82 12.30
C ALA A 327 -14.21 -6.54 11.27
N MET A 328 -14.23 -6.03 10.03
CA MET A 328 -14.97 -6.67 8.93
C MET A 328 -14.46 -8.07 8.66
N SER A 329 -13.14 -8.26 8.52
CA SER A 329 -12.58 -9.56 8.13
C SER A 329 -12.87 -10.66 9.14
N ILE A 330 -12.81 -10.37 10.45
CA ILE A 330 -13.11 -11.31 11.51
C ILE A 330 -14.58 -11.75 11.43
N TYR A 331 -15.49 -10.79 11.36
CA TYR A 331 -16.93 -11.07 11.31
C TYR A 331 -17.37 -11.59 9.95
N GLY A 332 -16.81 -11.06 8.86
CA GLY A 332 -17.10 -11.51 7.51
C GLY A 332 -16.75 -12.98 7.26
N CYS A 333 -15.58 -13.44 7.75
CA CYS A 333 -15.22 -14.85 7.67
C CYS A 333 -16.25 -15.73 8.41
N MET A 334 -16.64 -15.36 9.63
CA MET A 334 -17.61 -16.10 10.42
C MET A 334 -19.02 -16.07 9.82
N LEU A 335 -19.39 -15.01 9.13
CA LEU A 335 -20.70 -14.83 8.48
C LEU A 335 -20.72 -15.34 7.02
N GLY A 336 -19.60 -15.92 6.53
CA GLY A 336 -19.52 -16.56 5.22
C GLY A 336 -19.35 -15.60 4.04
N TYR A 337 -18.94 -14.37 4.27
CA TYR A 337 -18.62 -13.42 3.20
C TYR A 337 -17.29 -13.74 2.51
N THR A 338 -17.21 -13.43 1.24
CA THR A 338 -16.01 -13.60 0.40
C THR A 338 -15.52 -12.30 -0.23
N LEU A 339 -16.28 -11.21 -0.09
CA LEU A 339 -15.93 -9.88 -0.59
C LEU A 339 -16.28 -8.81 0.46
N ILE A 340 -15.36 -7.91 0.71
CA ILE A 340 -15.55 -6.75 1.59
C ILE A 340 -16.69 -5.85 1.08
N SER A 341 -16.81 -5.68 -0.23
CA SER A 341 -17.92 -4.89 -0.81
C SER A 341 -19.30 -5.49 -0.54
N ALA A 342 -19.40 -6.82 -0.44
CA ALA A 342 -20.63 -7.49 -0.05
C ALA A 342 -20.94 -7.30 1.44
N GLU A 343 -19.94 -7.29 2.31
CA GLU A 343 -20.10 -6.95 3.73
C GLU A 343 -20.62 -5.51 3.91
N MET A 344 -20.19 -4.58 3.05
CA MET A 344 -20.67 -3.19 3.08
C MET A 344 -22.12 -3.03 2.66
N ALA A 345 -22.68 -4.00 1.95
CA ALA A 345 -24.13 -4.05 1.66
C ALA A 345 -24.95 -4.56 2.86
N ASP A 346 -24.32 -5.23 3.81
CA ASP A 346 -24.92 -5.69 5.07
C ASP A 346 -25.05 -4.51 6.05
N GLU A 347 -26.27 -4.24 6.50
CA GLU A 347 -26.56 -3.07 7.38
C GLU A 347 -25.83 -3.18 8.73
N ASP A 348 -25.78 -4.38 9.33
CA ASP A 348 -25.14 -4.58 10.63
C ASP A 348 -23.63 -4.40 10.53
N LEU A 349 -22.96 -5.01 9.53
CA LEU A 349 -21.53 -4.89 9.33
C LEU A 349 -21.12 -3.46 8.98
N ARG A 350 -21.86 -2.81 8.09
CA ARG A 350 -21.60 -1.40 7.75
C ARG A 350 -21.76 -0.49 8.97
N SER A 351 -22.84 -0.64 9.72
CA SER A 351 -23.07 0.14 10.94
C SER A 351 -22.02 -0.17 12.02
N PHE A 352 -21.58 -1.41 12.12
CA PHE A 352 -20.53 -1.85 13.02
C PHE A 352 -19.24 -1.06 12.83
N ILE A 353 -18.72 -1.03 11.61
CA ILE A 353 -17.47 -0.30 11.33
C ILE A 353 -17.63 1.21 11.39
N GLN A 354 -18.80 1.75 10.98
CA GLN A 354 -19.07 3.18 11.12
C GLN A 354 -19.00 3.61 12.58
N LYS A 355 -19.60 2.86 13.48
CA LYS A 355 -19.63 3.17 14.92
C LYS A 355 -18.27 2.93 15.57
N ILE A 356 -17.53 1.87 15.21
CA ILE A 356 -16.15 1.69 15.64
C ILE A 356 -15.33 2.93 15.24
N GLY A 357 -15.38 3.33 13.98
CA GLY A 357 -14.58 4.44 13.47
C GLY A 357 -14.97 5.78 14.08
N TYR A 358 -16.22 6.19 13.90
CA TYR A 358 -16.66 7.55 14.26
C TYR A 358 -16.91 7.76 15.76
N ILE A 359 -17.32 6.70 16.49
CA ILE A 359 -17.71 6.84 17.90
C ILE A 359 -16.61 6.39 18.84
N GLU A 360 -15.93 5.27 18.54
CA GLU A 360 -14.97 4.67 19.49
C GLU A 360 -13.51 5.03 19.18
N ALA A 361 -13.09 5.05 17.92
CA ALA A 361 -11.71 5.32 17.56
C ALA A 361 -11.42 6.81 17.33
N MET A 362 -12.34 7.56 16.70
CA MET A 362 -12.14 8.97 16.37
C MET A 362 -11.84 9.88 17.58
N PRO A 363 -12.41 9.67 18.80
CA PRO A 363 -12.07 10.48 19.98
C PRO A 363 -10.58 10.46 20.34
N VAL A 364 -9.85 9.45 19.92
CA VAL A 364 -8.40 9.29 20.21
C VAL A 364 -7.54 9.31 18.94
N VAL A 365 -8.10 9.68 17.81
CA VAL A 365 -7.36 9.74 16.55
C VAL A 365 -6.12 10.64 16.67
N VAL A 366 -5.07 10.24 15.99
CA VAL A 366 -3.90 11.10 15.77
C VAL A 366 -4.23 11.98 14.58
N ASP A 367 -4.47 13.28 14.83
CA ASP A 367 -4.74 14.26 13.78
C ASP A 367 -3.42 14.80 13.21
N PRO A 368 -3.13 14.54 11.91
CA PRO A 368 -1.92 15.05 11.28
C PRO A 368 -1.99 16.54 10.91
N GLY A 369 -3.17 17.18 10.96
CA GLY A 369 -3.39 18.58 10.62
C GLY A 369 -3.42 18.90 9.12
N VAL A 370 -2.85 18.06 8.26
CA VAL A 370 -2.79 18.24 6.79
C VAL A 370 -3.79 17.39 6.03
N LEU A 371 -4.30 16.35 6.67
CA LEU A 371 -5.40 15.50 6.21
C LEU A 371 -6.47 15.45 7.30
N ASN A 372 -7.70 15.72 6.93
CA ASN A 372 -8.81 15.65 7.87
C ASN A 372 -9.19 14.18 8.14
N PRO A 373 -9.08 13.68 9.40
CA PRO A 373 -9.42 12.30 9.73
C PRO A 373 -10.86 11.89 9.38
N TYR A 374 -11.83 12.83 9.52
CA TYR A 374 -13.23 12.58 9.17
C TYR A 374 -13.45 12.42 7.66
N GLU A 375 -12.74 13.20 6.84
CA GLU A 375 -12.80 13.07 5.38
C GLU A 375 -12.13 11.77 4.94
N PHE A 376 -11.00 11.43 5.57
CA PHE A 376 -10.28 10.19 5.29
C PHE A 376 -11.13 8.96 5.58
N ILE A 377 -11.68 8.85 6.80
CA ILE A 377 -12.55 7.72 7.16
C ILE A 377 -13.83 7.69 6.33
N GLY A 378 -14.38 8.85 5.97
CA GLY A 378 -15.51 8.98 5.08
C GLY A 378 -15.23 8.41 3.68
N ALA A 379 -14.05 8.68 3.12
CA ALA A 379 -13.62 8.09 1.86
C ALA A 379 -13.46 6.57 1.96
N VAL A 380 -12.92 6.07 3.07
CA VAL A 380 -12.80 4.62 3.34
C VAL A 380 -14.17 3.95 3.36
N ILE A 381 -15.10 4.45 4.17
CA ILE A 381 -16.41 3.81 4.40
C ILE A 381 -17.34 3.95 3.20
N ASN A 382 -17.32 5.09 2.49
CA ASN A 382 -18.31 5.39 1.46
C ASN A 382 -17.83 5.15 0.03
N ARG A 383 -16.51 5.04 -0.21
CA ARG A 383 -15.96 4.86 -1.55
C ARG A 383 -15.10 3.62 -1.68
N ARG A 384 -14.16 3.39 -0.75
CA ARG A 384 -13.20 2.29 -0.87
C ARG A 384 -13.81 0.94 -0.54
N LEU A 385 -14.33 0.77 0.67
CA LEU A 385 -14.86 -0.52 1.14
C LEU A 385 -16.06 -1.02 0.31
N PRO A 386 -17.03 -0.18 -0.11
CA PRO A 386 -18.15 -0.64 -0.93
C PRO A 386 -17.82 -0.79 -2.43
N ASN A 387 -16.60 -0.49 -2.87
CA ASN A 387 -16.24 -0.52 -4.29
C ASN A 387 -16.30 -1.94 -4.86
N PRO A 388 -17.21 -2.21 -5.83
CA PRO A 388 -17.45 -3.56 -6.34
C PRO A 388 -16.33 -4.10 -7.24
N PHE A 389 -15.39 -3.25 -7.64
CA PHE A 389 -14.21 -3.65 -8.40
C PHE A 389 -13.03 -4.06 -7.52
N MET A 390 -13.11 -3.82 -6.19
CA MET A 390 -12.02 -4.22 -5.30
C MET A 390 -12.17 -5.70 -4.92
N PRO A 391 -11.22 -6.56 -5.29
CA PRO A 391 -11.27 -8.00 -5.03
C PRO A 391 -10.81 -8.33 -3.60
N ASP A 392 -11.12 -7.47 -2.63
CA ASP A 392 -10.73 -7.68 -1.25
C ASP A 392 -11.65 -8.70 -0.58
N ALA A 393 -11.03 -9.80 -0.13
CA ALA A 393 -11.69 -10.86 0.60
C ALA A 393 -11.41 -10.74 2.10
N PRO A 394 -12.40 -10.98 2.99
CA PRO A 394 -12.17 -11.00 4.42
C PRO A 394 -11.09 -12.01 4.83
N GLN A 395 -10.99 -13.15 4.16
CA GLN A 395 -9.96 -14.17 4.39
C GLN A 395 -8.53 -13.62 4.13
N ARG A 396 -8.35 -12.83 3.08
CA ARG A 396 -7.06 -12.18 2.79
C ARG A 396 -6.69 -11.12 3.86
N ILE A 397 -7.67 -10.34 4.28
CA ILE A 397 -7.47 -9.32 5.31
C ILE A 397 -7.19 -9.94 6.68
N ALA A 398 -7.79 -11.11 6.98
CA ALA A 398 -7.60 -11.83 8.23
C ALA A 398 -6.24 -12.56 8.37
N THR A 399 -5.43 -12.62 7.30
CA THR A 399 -4.04 -13.13 7.41
C THR A 399 -3.27 -12.37 8.48
N ASP A 400 -2.51 -13.09 9.32
CA ASP A 400 -1.68 -12.52 10.39
C ASP A 400 -2.45 -11.59 11.36
N THR A 401 -3.69 -11.92 11.70
CA THR A 401 -4.52 -11.09 12.60
C THR A 401 -3.87 -10.93 13.97
N SER A 402 -3.23 -11.97 14.52
CA SER A 402 -2.55 -11.88 15.83
C SER A 402 -1.47 -10.80 15.87
N GLN A 403 -0.83 -10.52 14.73
CA GLN A 403 0.23 -9.51 14.59
C GLN A 403 -0.31 -8.08 14.40
N LYS A 404 -1.63 -7.95 14.26
CA LYS A 404 -2.30 -6.70 13.86
C LYS A 404 -3.13 -6.07 14.97
N LEU A 405 -3.69 -6.89 15.87
CA LEU A 405 -4.65 -6.43 16.88
C LEU A 405 -4.06 -5.41 17.83
N ALA A 406 -2.79 -5.57 18.24
CA ALA A 406 -2.09 -4.64 19.12
C ALA A 406 -2.08 -3.21 18.55
N ILE A 407 -1.68 -3.05 17.29
CA ILE A 407 -1.58 -1.74 16.64
C ILE A 407 -2.97 -1.20 16.29
N ARG A 408 -3.91 -2.06 15.88
CA ARG A 408 -5.21 -1.63 15.35
C ARG A 408 -6.24 -1.31 16.42
N PHE A 409 -6.17 -1.98 17.57
CA PHE A 409 -7.13 -1.79 18.69
C PHE A 409 -6.44 -1.52 20.02
N GLY A 410 -5.29 -2.16 20.29
CA GLY A 410 -4.52 -1.93 21.50
C GLY A 410 -4.08 -0.47 21.66
N GLU A 411 -3.61 0.15 20.58
CA GLU A 411 -3.22 1.57 20.59
C GLU A 411 -4.41 2.50 20.90
N THR A 412 -5.60 2.20 20.38
CA THR A 412 -6.82 2.93 20.72
C THR A 412 -7.15 2.80 22.21
N ILE A 413 -7.05 1.58 22.78
CA ILE A 413 -7.31 1.35 24.21
C ILE A 413 -6.30 2.10 25.09
N LYS A 414 -5.00 2.07 24.73
CA LYS A 414 -3.95 2.85 25.41
C LYS A 414 -4.23 4.35 25.36
N ALA A 415 -4.62 4.86 24.18
CA ALA A 415 -4.91 6.26 24.00
C ALA A 415 -6.12 6.73 24.83
N TYR A 416 -7.14 5.87 25.05
CA TYR A 416 -8.22 6.16 25.99
C TYR A 416 -7.69 6.32 27.40
N GLU A 417 -6.78 5.45 27.85
CA GLU A 417 -6.16 5.53 29.18
C GLU A 417 -5.30 6.79 29.35
N GLU A 418 -4.43 7.05 28.38
CA GLU A 418 -3.53 8.21 28.36
C GLU A 418 -4.30 9.55 28.37
N ARG A 419 -5.47 9.59 27.69
CA ARG A 419 -6.32 10.80 27.64
C ARG A 419 -7.33 10.86 28.78
N GLY A 420 -7.35 9.89 29.68
CA GLY A 420 -8.31 9.83 30.81
C GLY A 420 -9.76 9.63 30.36
N LEU A 421 -9.99 9.04 29.21
CA LEU A 421 -11.33 8.75 28.69
C LEU A 421 -11.88 7.45 29.32
N ASP A 422 -13.20 7.44 29.55
CA ASP A 422 -13.87 6.27 30.12
C ASP A 422 -13.92 5.12 29.11
N LYS A 423 -13.13 4.06 29.36
CA LYS A 423 -13.07 2.85 28.54
C LYS A 423 -14.39 2.05 28.57
N SER A 424 -15.30 2.30 29.53
CA SER A 424 -16.63 1.69 29.53
C SER A 424 -17.47 2.06 28.31
N ASN A 425 -17.13 3.20 27.66
CA ASN A 425 -17.72 3.66 26.40
C ASN A 425 -17.28 2.84 25.18
N LEU A 426 -16.21 2.05 25.28
CA LEU A 426 -15.85 1.08 24.24
C LEU A 426 -16.79 -0.12 24.31
N VAL A 427 -17.52 -0.39 23.25
CA VAL A 427 -18.48 -1.49 23.12
C VAL A 427 -18.14 -2.36 21.92
N LEU A 428 -17.96 -1.75 20.76
CA LEU A 428 -17.77 -2.47 19.51
C LEU A 428 -16.32 -2.91 19.29
N ILE A 429 -15.34 -2.16 19.78
CA ILE A 429 -13.93 -2.62 19.83
C ILE A 429 -13.82 -3.85 20.72
N PRO A 430 -14.32 -3.88 21.97
CA PRO A 430 -14.44 -5.10 22.75
C PRO A 430 -15.15 -6.25 22.02
N LEU A 431 -16.20 -5.96 21.25
CA LEU A 431 -16.91 -6.97 20.47
C LEU A 431 -16.01 -7.56 19.36
N VAL A 432 -15.16 -6.74 18.69
CA VAL A 432 -14.15 -7.26 17.73
C VAL A 432 -13.21 -8.25 18.42
N LEU A 433 -12.70 -7.88 19.60
CA LEU A 433 -11.75 -8.72 20.35
C LEU A 433 -12.41 -10.03 20.85
N ALA A 434 -13.68 -9.96 21.26
CA ALA A 434 -14.49 -11.14 21.56
C ALA A 434 -14.69 -12.02 20.32
N GLY A 435 -14.98 -11.40 19.18
CA GLY A 435 -15.13 -12.07 17.89
C GLY A 435 -13.86 -12.80 17.44
N TYR A 436 -12.70 -12.29 17.79
CA TYR A 436 -11.44 -12.96 17.47
C TYR A 436 -11.32 -14.33 18.13
N ALA A 437 -11.68 -14.46 19.41
CA ALA A 437 -11.71 -15.77 20.08
C ALA A 437 -12.66 -16.76 19.38
N ARG A 438 -13.82 -16.27 18.93
CA ARG A 438 -14.80 -17.07 18.19
C ARG A 438 -14.31 -17.45 16.79
N TYR A 439 -13.62 -16.53 16.08
CA TYR A 439 -13.00 -16.77 14.80
C TYR A 439 -11.96 -17.90 14.84
N LEU A 440 -11.12 -17.94 15.90
CA LEU A 440 -10.11 -18.98 16.09
C LEU A 440 -10.67 -20.41 16.14
N LYS A 441 -11.98 -20.59 16.33
CA LYS A 441 -12.63 -21.92 16.26
C LYS A 441 -12.73 -22.48 14.85
N GLY A 442 -12.65 -21.64 13.81
CA GLY A 442 -12.82 -22.07 12.42
C GLY A 442 -14.20 -22.66 12.12
N ILE A 443 -15.22 -22.20 12.83
CA ILE A 443 -16.62 -22.61 12.65
C ILE A 443 -17.44 -21.36 12.36
N ASP A 444 -18.18 -21.36 11.25
CA ASP A 444 -19.00 -20.23 10.83
C ASP A 444 -20.29 -20.08 11.66
N ASP A 445 -21.11 -19.10 11.35
CA ASP A 445 -22.37 -18.82 12.04
C ASP A 445 -23.48 -19.83 11.72
N ASN A 446 -23.28 -20.69 10.70
CA ASN A 446 -24.16 -21.82 10.38
C ASN A 446 -23.69 -23.11 11.06
N GLY A 447 -22.62 -23.08 11.84
CA GLY A 447 -22.04 -24.25 12.51
C GLY A 447 -21.15 -25.09 11.55
N GLN A 448 -20.75 -24.56 10.41
CA GLN A 448 -19.92 -25.26 9.44
C GLN A 448 -18.43 -24.85 9.60
N PRO A 449 -17.49 -25.78 9.39
CA PRO A 449 -16.07 -25.44 9.43
C PRO A 449 -15.70 -24.53 8.25
N PHE A 450 -14.81 -23.55 8.50
CA PHE A 450 -14.15 -22.76 7.47
C PHE A 450 -12.64 -22.73 7.70
N GLU A 451 -11.88 -22.51 6.63
CA GLU A 451 -10.42 -22.39 6.71
C GLU A 451 -10.04 -21.03 7.31
N ILE A 452 -9.32 -21.06 8.43
CA ILE A 452 -8.78 -19.86 9.06
C ILE A 452 -7.55 -19.41 8.27
N SER A 453 -7.42 -18.10 8.09
CA SER A 453 -6.29 -17.50 7.40
C SER A 453 -4.97 -17.76 8.13
N THR A 454 -3.87 -17.85 7.38
CA THR A 454 -2.54 -18.10 7.95
C THR A 454 -2.16 -17.04 8.98
N ASP A 455 -1.55 -17.47 10.09
CA ASP A 455 -1.13 -16.60 11.18
C ASP A 455 0.02 -17.30 11.95
N PRO A 456 1.12 -16.59 12.28
CA PRO A 456 2.26 -17.19 12.99
C PRO A 456 1.91 -17.79 14.34
N LEU A 457 0.90 -17.26 15.04
CA LEU A 457 0.46 -17.73 16.35
C LEU A 457 -0.77 -18.62 16.29
N LEU A 458 -1.27 -18.97 15.10
CA LEU A 458 -2.55 -19.64 14.93
C LEU A 458 -2.68 -20.92 15.78
N ALA A 459 -1.70 -21.81 15.68
CA ALA A 459 -1.74 -23.10 16.40
C ALA A 459 -1.77 -22.92 17.93
N GLU A 460 -0.98 -21.96 18.44
CA GLU A 460 -0.93 -21.64 19.86
C GLU A 460 -2.25 -21.04 20.36
N LEU A 461 -2.79 -20.06 19.62
CA LEU A 461 -4.03 -19.40 20.01
C LEU A 461 -5.25 -20.31 19.88
N GLN A 462 -5.28 -21.18 18.87
CA GLN A 462 -6.31 -22.22 18.75
C GLN A 462 -6.27 -23.21 19.91
N ALA A 463 -5.08 -23.59 20.40
CA ALA A 463 -4.95 -24.46 21.55
C ALA A 463 -5.59 -23.87 22.81
N ILE A 464 -5.51 -22.54 23.00
CA ILE A 464 -6.15 -21.85 24.13
C ILE A 464 -7.68 -21.97 24.05
N VAL A 465 -8.29 -21.78 22.90
CA VAL A 465 -9.75 -21.81 22.72
C VAL A 465 -10.27 -23.22 22.41
N ALA A 466 -9.42 -24.23 22.30
CA ALA A 466 -9.80 -25.60 21.96
C ALA A 466 -10.89 -26.19 22.89
N PRO A 467 -10.86 -25.97 24.23
CA PRO A 467 -11.87 -26.49 25.12
C PRO A 467 -13.29 -25.97 24.88
N LEU A 468 -13.41 -24.76 24.29
CA LEU A 468 -14.70 -24.13 24.04
C LEU A 468 -15.43 -24.80 22.88
N LYS A 469 -16.74 -24.95 23.02
CA LYS A 469 -17.62 -25.45 21.96
C LYS A 469 -18.53 -24.34 21.46
N VAL A 470 -18.90 -24.44 20.19
CA VAL A 470 -19.89 -23.55 19.57
C VAL A 470 -21.26 -24.18 19.69
N GLU A 471 -21.81 -24.09 20.88
CA GLU A 471 -23.12 -24.68 21.22
C GLU A 471 -23.79 -23.90 22.35
N ALA A 472 -25.10 -23.96 22.42
CA ALA A 472 -25.85 -23.39 23.53
C ALA A 472 -25.65 -24.19 24.82
N GLY A 473 -25.61 -23.50 25.95
CA GLY A 473 -25.51 -24.12 27.29
C GLY A 473 -24.36 -23.59 28.12
N GLU A 474 -24.25 -24.06 29.34
CA GLU A 474 -23.18 -23.70 30.25
C GLU A 474 -21.89 -24.42 29.85
N GLN A 475 -20.80 -23.67 29.77
CA GLN A 475 -19.46 -24.21 29.59
C GLN A 475 -18.43 -23.32 30.31
N ASP A 476 -17.26 -23.89 30.59
CA ASP A 476 -16.18 -23.16 31.26
C ASP A 476 -15.40 -22.28 30.26
N PHE A 477 -15.49 -20.97 30.42
CA PHE A 477 -14.78 -19.97 29.62
C PHE A 477 -13.46 -19.48 30.25
N SER A 478 -13.00 -20.13 31.34
CA SER A 478 -11.79 -19.68 32.07
C SER A 478 -10.54 -19.64 31.21
N CYS A 479 -10.46 -20.42 30.13
CA CYS A 479 -9.36 -20.39 29.16
C CYS A 479 -9.22 -19.05 28.44
N LEU A 480 -10.31 -18.27 28.30
CA LEU A 480 -10.27 -16.96 27.67
C LEU A 480 -9.38 -15.95 28.40
N LYS A 481 -9.19 -16.15 29.73
CA LYS A 481 -8.27 -15.32 30.50
C LYS A 481 -6.84 -15.42 29.97
N ALA A 482 -6.39 -16.62 29.61
CA ALA A 482 -5.07 -16.83 29.01
C ALA A 482 -4.95 -16.15 27.64
N LEU A 483 -6.02 -16.11 26.86
CA LEU A 483 -6.03 -15.41 25.56
C LEU A 483 -5.99 -13.89 25.76
N TYR A 484 -6.92 -13.33 26.53
CA TYR A 484 -7.10 -11.87 26.63
C TYR A 484 -6.06 -11.16 27.50
N SER A 485 -5.21 -11.91 28.21
CA SER A 485 -4.02 -11.36 28.87
C SER A 485 -2.76 -11.33 27.97
N ARG A 486 -2.85 -11.76 26.69
CA ARG A 486 -1.73 -11.77 25.74
C ARG A 486 -1.40 -10.34 25.26
N THR A 487 -0.43 -9.71 25.89
CA THR A 487 0.04 -8.36 25.51
C THR A 487 0.75 -8.31 24.15
N ASP A 488 1.33 -9.41 23.73
CA ASP A 488 1.95 -9.56 22.40
C ASP A 488 0.91 -9.61 21.27
N VAL A 489 -0.31 -10.07 21.56
CA VAL A 489 -1.43 -10.10 20.60
C VAL A 489 -2.26 -8.82 20.64
N PHE A 490 -2.61 -8.34 21.84
CA PHE A 490 -3.55 -7.23 22.01
C PHE A 490 -2.87 -5.89 22.34
N GLY A 491 -1.56 -5.87 22.58
CA GLY A 491 -0.81 -4.67 22.97
C GLY A 491 -0.98 -4.27 24.43
N VAL A 492 -2.00 -4.82 25.11
CA VAL A 492 -2.32 -4.63 26.54
C VAL A 492 -2.88 -5.93 27.10
N ASP A 493 -2.80 -6.09 28.43
CA ASP A 493 -3.60 -7.10 29.14
C ASP A 493 -5.02 -6.54 29.28
N LEU A 494 -5.98 -7.15 28.59
CA LEU A 494 -7.36 -6.66 28.54
C LEU A 494 -8.07 -6.71 29.89
N TYR A 495 -7.67 -7.60 30.81
CA TYR A 495 -8.20 -7.60 32.18
C TYR A 495 -7.58 -6.47 33.01
N ALA A 496 -6.26 -6.25 32.87
CA ALA A 496 -5.59 -5.18 33.59
C ALA A 496 -6.12 -3.78 33.21
N VAL A 497 -6.53 -3.58 31.96
CA VAL A 497 -7.15 -2.32 31.50
C VAL A 497 -8.65 -2.23 31.77
N GLY A 498 -9.26 -3.25 32.43
CA GLY A 498 -10.66 -3.26 32.85
C GLY A 498 -11.69 -3.62 31.76
N LEU A 499 -11.26 -4.22 30.64
CA LEU A 499 -12.13 -4.63 29.53
C LEU A 499 -12.33 -6.16 29.48
N GLY A 500 -11.50 -6.96 30.15
CA GLY A 500 -11.48 -8.41 30.03
C GLY A 500 -12.82 -9.09 30.32
N GLU A 501 -13.48 -8.75 31.44
CA GLU A 501 -14.78 -9.32 31.82
C GLU A 501 -15.88 -8.98 30.79
N LYS A 502 -15.87 -7.74 30.25
CA LYS A 502 -16.80 -7.30 29.22
C LYS A 502 -16.62 -8.10 27.93
N ILE A 503 -15.37 -8.28 27.52
CA ILE A 503 -15.01 -9.03 26.30
C ILE A 503 -15.38 -10.51 26.48
N GLU A 504 -15.10 -11.09 27.64
CA GLU A 504 -15.48 -12.48 27.98
C GLU A 504 -17.01 -12.67 27.94
N SER A 505 -17.77 -11.71 28.49
CA SER A 505 -19.24 -11.76 28.43
C SER A 505 -19.75 -11.75 26.98
N MET A 506 -19.19 -10.91 26.11
CA MET A 506 -19.52 -10.88 24.70
C MET A 506 -19.10 -12.18 23.97
N ALA A 507 -17.95 -12.74 24.32
CA ALA A 507 -17.51 -14.01 23.77
C ALA A 507 -18.49 -15.14 24.11
N LYS A 508 -18.99 -15.21 25.34
CA LYS A 508 -20.00 -16.19 25.73
C LYS A 508 -21.26 -16.13 24.85
N GLU A 509 -21.71 -14.93 24.49
CA GLU A 509 -22.83 -14.76 23.57
C GLU A 509 -22.48 -15.27 22.16
N LEU A 510 -21.29 -14.98 21.65
CA LEU A 510 -20.83 -15.39 20.31
C LEU A 510 -20.66 -16.92 20.18
N PHE A 511 -20.38 -17.62 21.29
CA PHE A 511 -20.23 -19.07 21.34
C PHE A 511 -21.55 -19.85 21.51
N ALA A 512 -22.68 -19.18 21.63
CA ALA A 512 -23.98 -19.81 21.98
C ALA A 512 -24.60 -20.68 20.86
N GLY A 513 -23.86 -20.97 19.80
CA GLY A 513 -24.27 -21.89 18.73
C GLY A 513 -24.50 -21.20 17.38
N PRO A 514 -25.09 -21.90 16.41
CA PRO A 514 -25.43 -21.33 15.11
C PRO A 514 -26.35 -20.11 15.22
N GLY A 515 -26.10 -19.08 14.41
CA GLY A 515 -26.81 -17.81 14.42
C GLY A 515 -26.36 -16.82 15.52
N ALA A 516 -25.52 -17.26 16.45
CA ALA A 516 -25.11 -16.46 17.60
C ALA A 516 -24.22 -15.27 17.21
N VAL A 517 -23.38 -15.41 16.18
CA VAL A 517 -22.52 -14.31 15.70
C VAL A 517 -23.37 -13.18 15.14
N ARG A 518 -24.33 -13.50 14.27
CA ARG A 518 -25.27 -12.51 13.70
C ARG A 518 -26.11 -11.85 14.79
N ALA A 519 -26.70 -12.65 15.68
CA ALA A 519 -27.56 -12.14 16.74
C ALA A 519 -26.82 -11.20 17.71
N THR A 520 -25.60 -11.58 18.11
CA THR A 520 -24.75 -10.77 18.99
C THR A 520 -24.30 -9.48 18.30
N LEU A 521 -23.84 -9.56 17.04
CA LEU A 521 -23.48 -8.38 16.25
C LEU A 521 -24.65 -7.40 16.17
N HIS A 522 -25.83 -7.88 15.75
CA HIS A 522 -27.05 -7.06 15.65
C HIS A 522 -27.40 -6.38 16.98
N LYS A 523 -27.39 -7.16 18.08
CA LYS A 523 -27.68 -6.66 19.43
C LYS A 523 -26.80 -5.47 19.80
N TYR A 524 -25.48 -5.62 19.70
CA TYR A 524 -24.54 -4.58 20.14
C TYR A 524 -24.48 -3.40 19.17
N VAL A 525 -24.65 -3.64 17.87
CA VAL A 525 -24.75 -2.56 16.88
C VAL A 525 -26.01 -1.71 17.09
N LYS A 526 -27.16 -2.31 17.40
CA LYS A 526 -28.40 -1.54 17.67
C LYS A 526 -28.39 -0.82 19.02
N ALA A 527 -27.71 -1.38 20.02
CA ALA A 527 -27.61 -0.78 21.35
C ALA A 527 -26.65 0.43 21.41
N ARG A 528 -25.69 0.52 20.52
CA ARG A 528 -24.71 1.59 20.43
C ARG A 528 -25.26 2.75 19.60
#